data_d5637e398ecd3baa003ddbf84a3e2451
#
_entry.id   d5637e398ecd3baa003ddbf84a3e2451
#
_cell.length_a   1.000
_cell.length_b   1.000
_cell.length_c   1.000
_cell.angle_alpha   90.00
_cell.angle_beta   90.00
_cell.angle_gamma   90.00
#
_symmetry.space_group_name_H-M   'P 1'
#
loop_
_entity.id
_entity.type
_entity.pdbx_description
1 polymer ?
#
loop_
_entity_poly.entity_id
_entity_poly.type
_entity_poly.pdbx_seq_one_letter_code
_entity_poly.pdbx_strand_id
1 'polypeptide(L)'
;MLRHHWPEYLMEAAGLGLFMISAGAVTTLFEYPGSPLNHWIGSAFVRRSLIGLAMGATAIGLIYSPWGQQSGAHLNPAVTLTFLRLGKVRSEDASFYVVAQFLGGLAGVLAVSAVFRESFRQPPVQFVMTLPGEAGPVAAFLAESLISFLMMETILLVNNTSIARYTGVLGGVLISLFITFEAPYSGMSMNPARTLSSALPARVWSGLWVYFLAPVVGMLLAADVNRLIQRRKTIFCAKLNHHTTRRCIFCGSRHLALVLICQGSALTRLLHLQDLGRAIS
;
A
#
# COMPACT_ATOMS: atom_id res chain seq x y z
N MET A 1 -2.63 23.30 -9.87
CA MET A 1 -2.32 21.95 -9.39
C MET A 1 -3.57 21.10 -9.34
N LEU A 2 -4.56 21.41 -8.52
CA LEU A 2 -5.82 20.64 -8.41
C LEU A 2 -6.42 20.27 -9.78
N ARG A 3 -6.47 21.23 -10.71
CA ARG A 3 -7.02 21.06 -12.07
C ARG A 3 -6.25 20.03 -12.94
N HIS A 4 -5.03 19.66 -12.56
CA HIS A 4 -4.18 18.79 -13.36
C HIS A 4 -3.90 17.42 -12.73
N HIS A 5 -4.00 17.27 -11.40
CA HIS A 5 -3.69 16.04 -10.65
C HIS A 5 -4.92 15.33 -10.08
N TRP A 6 -6.14 15.88 -10.25
CA TRP A 6 -7.37 15.27 -9.72
C TRP A 6 -7.61 13.82 -10.21
N PRO A 7 -7.20 13.40 -11.43
CA PRO A 7 -7.39 12.02 -11.83
C PRO A 7 -6.62 11.04 -10.94
N GLU A 8 -5.38 11.39 -10.56
CA GLU A 8 -4.55 10.60 -9.68
C GLU A 8 -5.16 10.47 -8.28
N TYR A 9 -5.79 11.54 -7.76
CA TYR A 9 -6.50 11.49 -6.46
C TYR A 9 -7.72 10.57 -6.53
N LEU A 10 -8.50 10.62 -7.61
CA LEU A 10 -9.62 9.67 -7.78
C LEU A 10 -9.15 8.23 -7.94
N MET A 11 -8.02 8.00 -8.60
CA MET A 11 -7.43 6.67 -8.73
C MET A 11 -6.96 6.12 -7.38
N GLU A 12 -6.42 6.96 -6.48
CA GLU A 12 -6.10 6.57 -5.11
C GLU A 12 -7.36 6.21 -4.31
N ALA A 13 -8.41 7.04 -4.41
CA ALA A 13 -9.69 6.74 -3.77
C ALA A 13 -10.29 5.43 -4.29
N ALA A 14 -10.36 5.26 -5.61
CA ALA A 14 -10.88 4.05 -6.22
C ALA A 14 -10.04 2.82 -5.88
N GLY A 15 -8.71 2.94 -5.87
CA GLY A 15 -7.80 1.86 -5.54
C GLY A 15 -7.99 1.37 -4.10
N LEU A 16 -8.02 2.27 -3.11
CA LEU A 16 -8.28 1.86 -1.73
C LEU A 16 -9.74 1.37 -1.55
N GLY A 17 -10.70 1.98 -2.23
CA GLY A 17 -12.09 1.50 -2.25
C GLY A 17 -12.19 0.07 -2.74
N LEU A 18 -11.57 -0.27 -3.86
CA LEU A 18 -11.53 -1.63 -4.40
C LEU A 18 -10.79 -2.61 -3.48
N PHE A 19 -9.69 -2.17 -2.85
CA PHE A 19 -9.00 -2.97 -1.85
C PHE A 19 -9.92 -3.30 -0.67
N MET A 20 -10.69 -2.33 -0.16
CA MET A 20 -11.65 -2.54 0.93
C MET A 20 -12.84 -3.40 0.52
N ILE A 21 -13.31 -3.28 -0.73
CA ILE A 21 -14.35 -4.16 -1.29
C ILE A 21 -13.84 -5.61 -1.31
N SER A 22 -12.63 -5.83 -1.82
CA SER A 22 -12.02 -7.16 -1.82
C SER A 22 -11.86 -7.70 -0.39
N ALA A 23 -11.33 -6.89 0.53
CA ALA A 23 -11.15 -7.29 1.92
C ALA A 23 -12.47 -7.71 2.58
N GLY A 24 -13.50 -6.88 2.43
CA GLY A 24 -14.81 -7.17 3.02
C GLY A 24 -15.48 -8.40 2.40
N ALA A 25 -15.49 -8.51 1.08
CA ALA A 25 -16.09 -9.64 0.38
C ALA A 25 -15.38 -10.96 0.72
N VAL A 26 -14.05 -11.00 0.59
CA VAL A 26 -13.25 -12.19 0.86
C VAL A 26 -13.37 -12.62 2.33
N THR A 27 -13.25 -11.68 3.27
CA THR A 27 -13.39 -12.02 4.70
C THR A 27 -14.80 -12.50 5.02
N THR A 28 -15.84 -11.90 4.46
CA THR A 28 -17.23 -12.40 4.65
C THR A 28 -17.38 -13.83 4.13
N LEU A 29 -16.84 -14.13 2.95
CA LEU A 29 -16.92 -15.48 2.38
C LEU A 29 -16.21 -16.53 3.23
N PHE A 30 -15.10 -16.21 3.87
CA PHE A 30 -14.32 -17.17 4.65
C PHE A 30 -14.68 -17.18 6.14
N GLU A 31 -15.06 -16.05 6.74
CA GLU A 31 -15.23 -15.95 8.20
C GLU A 31 -16.70 -15.88 8.65
N TYR A 32 -17.65 -15.54 7.76
CA TYR A 32 -19.07 -15.54 8.15
C TYR A 32 -19.55 -16.98 8.42
N PRO A 33 -20.11 -17.29 9.61
CA PRO A 33 -20.54 -18.64 9.97
C PRO A 33 -21.59 -19.26 9.05
N GLY A 34 -22.41 -18.44 8.39
CA GLY A 34 -23.40 -18.90 7.39
C GLY A 34 -22.82 -19.14 6.00
N SER A 35 -21.51 -18.94 5.80
CA SER A 35 -20.87 -19.18 4.49
C SER A 35 -20.49 -20.65 4.31
N PRO A 36 -20.75 -21.26 3.14
CA PRO A 36 -20.28 -22.60 2.83
C PRO A 36 -18.77 -22.77 2.99
N LEU A 37 -17.97 -21.75 2.61
CA LEU A 37 -16.51 -21.80 2.70
C LEU A 37 -16.04 -21.84 4.16
N ASN A 38 -16.73 -21.16 5.07
CA ASN A 38 -16.42 -21.25 6.51
C ASN A 38 -16.63 -22.67 7.03
N HIS A 39 -17.72 -23.33 6.61
CA HIS A 39 -18.00 -24.72 7.00
C HIS A 39 -17.03 -25.73 6.40
N TRP A 40 -16.70 -25.60 5.12
CA TRP A 40 -15.81 -26.53 4.43
C TRP A 40 -14.36 -26.42 4.93
N ILE A 41 -13.93 -25.21 5.32
CA ILE A 41 -12.56 -24.95 5.78
C ILE A 41 -12.61 -24.69 7.29
N GLY A 42 -12.62 -25.77 8.08
CA GLY A 42 -12.71 -25.69 9.56
C GLY A 42 -11.52 -24.96 10.20
N SER A 43 -10.34 -25.00 9.59
CA SER A 43 -9.13 -24.38 10.15
C SER A 43 -9.12 -22.86 9.96
N ALA A 44 -9.15 -22.10 11.06
CA ALA A 44 -9.02 -20.64 11.05
C ALA A 44 -7.67 -20.18 10.45
N PHE A 45 -6.59 -20.94 10.66
CA PHE A 45 -5.30 -20.63 10.04
C PHE A 45 -5.36 -20.74 8.53
N VAL A 46 -6.00 -21.79 7.98
CA VAL A 46 -6.14 -21.98 6.54
C VAL A 46 -7.01 -20.87 5.93
N ARG A 47 -8.15 -20.53 6.56
CA ARG A 47 -9.01 -19.44 6.11
C ARG A 47 -8.25 -18.11 6.06
N ARG A 48 -7.53 -17.77 7.14
CA ARG A 48 -6.71 -16.56 7.22
C ARG A 48 -5.60 -16.55 6.15
N SER A 49 -4.97 -17.67 5.86
CA SER A 49 -3.96 -17.79 4.79
C SER A 49 -4.57 -17.54 3.41
N LEU A 50 -5.77 -18.08 3.14
CA LEU A 50 -6.48 -17.83 1.88
C LEU A 50 -6.94 -16.38 1.74
N ILE A 51 -7.39 -15.75 2.83
CA ILE A 51 -7.67 -14.30 2.88
C ILE A 51 -6.38 -13.53 2.56
N GLY A 52 -5.26 -13.90 3.19
CA GLY A 52 -3.96 -13.29 2.94
C GLY A 52 -3.55 -13.37 1.47
N LEU A 53 -3.66 -14.54 0.85
CA LEU A 53 -3.37 -14.74 -0.58
C LEU A 53 -4.26 -13.88 -1.47
N ALA A 54 -5.56 -13.84 -1.20
CA ALA A 54 -6.50 -13.03 -1.96
C ALA A 54 -6.18 -11.53 -1.83
N MET A 55 -5.85 -11.05 -0.64
CA MET A 55 -5.50 -9.66 -0.41
C MET A 55 -4.15 -9.28 -1.02
N GLY A 56 -3.15 -10.16 -0.97
CA GLY A 56 -1.90 -9.98 -1.68
C GLY A 56 -2.09 -9.90 -3.20
N ALA A 57 -2.89 -10.82 -3.75
CA ALA A 57 -3.25 -10.78 -5.18
C ALA A 57 -4.00 -9.50 -5.56
N THR A 58 -4.93 -9.04 -4.71
CA THR A 58 -5.65 -7.77 -4.90
C THR A 58 -4.67 -6.58 -4.93
N ALA A 59 -3.72 -6.53 -4.00
CA ALA A 59 -2.71 -5.47 -3.97
C ALA A 59 -1.84 -5.49 -5.23
N ILE A 60 -1.37 -6.67 -5.67
CA ILE A 60 -0.64 -6.84 -6.92
C ILE A 60 -1.47 -6.31 -8.10
N GLY A 61 -2.71 -6.75 -8.22
CA GLY A 61 -3.61 -6.32 -9.30
C GLY A 61 -3.80 -4.80 -9.31
N LEU A 62 -3.99 -4.17 -8.16
CA LEU A 62 -4.16 -2.72 -8.05
C LEU A 62 -2.88 -1.96 -8.44
N ILE A 63 -1.71 -2.40 -7.96
CA ILE A 63 -0.42 -1.74 -8.24
C ILE A 63 -0.11 -1.80 -9.75
N TYR A 64 -0.35 -2.93 -10.40
CA TYR A 64 -0.10 -3.10 -11.84
C TYR A 64 -1.27 -2.67 -12.72
N SER A 65 -2.42 -2.28 -12.15
CA SER A 65 -3.54 -1.73 -12.91
C SER A 65 -3.16 -0.43 -13.62
N PRO A 66 -3.86 -0.05 -14.69
CA PRO A 66 -3.66 1.25 -15.33
C PRO A 66 -3.79 2.42 -14.35
N TRP A 67 -4.65 2.33 -13.35
CA TRP A 67 -4.86 3.37 -12.33
C TRP A 67 -3.71 3.41 -11.34
N GLY A 68 -3.29 2.27 -10.80
CA GLY A 68 -2.14 2.21 -9.89
C GLY A 68 -0.84 2.65 -10.54
N GLN A 69 -0.60 2.27 -11.79
CA GLN A 69 0.56 2.74 -12.56
C GLN A 69 0.54 4.25 -12.80
N GLN A 70 -0.62 4.88 -12.88
CA GLN A 70 -0.72 6.33 -13.06
C GLN A 70 -0.65 7.07 -11.73
N SER A 71 -1.44 6.70 -10.71
CA SER A 71 -1.43 7.35 -9.40
C SER A 71 -0.14 7.09 -8.61
N GLY A 72 0.50 5.94 -8.79
CA GLY A 72 1.63 5.46 -8.02
C GLY A 72 1.24 4.39 -7.00
N ALA A 73 -0.05 4.13 -6.82
CA ALA A 73 -0.63 3.10 -5.95
C ALA A 73 -0.17 3.20 -4.49
N HIS A 74 -0.17 4.40 -3.92
CA HIS A 74 0.12 4.55 -2.50
C HIS A 74 -0.94 3.86 -1.65
N LEU A 75 -2.23 4.14 -1.93
CA LEU A 75 -3.41 3.55 -1.30
C LEU A 75 -3.35 3.57 0.25
N ASN A 76 -2.47 4.40 0.82
CA ASN A 76 -2.11 4.40 2.23
C ASN A 76 -1.52 5.75 2.65
N PRO A 77 -2.10 6.44 3.65
CA PRO A 77 -1.54 7.68 4.18
C PRO A 77 -0.09 7.56 4.68
N ALA A 78 0.26 6.46 5.34
CA ALA A 78 1.62 6.28 5.86
C ALA A 78 2.67 6.18 4.73
N VAL A 79 2.34 5.51 3.61
CA VAL A 79 3.17 5.49 2.40
C VAL A 79 3.31 6.88 1.81
N THR A 80 2.19 7.60 1.67
CA THR A 80 2.18 8.98 1.12
C THR A 80 3.03 9.93 1.95
N LEU A 81 2.89 9.88 3.28
CA LEU A 81 3.66 10.70 4.22
C LEU A 81 5.16 10.35 4.18
N THR A 82 5.50 9.09 3.99
CA THR A 82 6.90 8.66 3.84
C THR A 82 7.53 9.22 2.57
N PHE A 83 6.85 9.17 1.43
CA PHE A 83 7.36 9.79 0.21
C PHE A 83 7.36 11.32 0.27
N LEU A 84 6.45 11.96 1.01
CA LEU A 84 6.50 13.38 1.32
C LEU A 84 7.78 13.72 2.11
N ARG A 85 8.09 12.97 3.18
CA ARG A 85 9.32 13.14 3.96
C ARG A 85 10.59 12.93 3.12
N LEU A 86 10.53 12.05 2.13
CA LEU A 86 11.63 11.80 1.20
C LEU A 86 11.73 12.88 0.10
N GLY A 87 10.84 13.87 0.09
CA GLY A 87 10.81 14.95 -0.90
C GLY A 87 10.39 14.48 -2.31
N LYS A 88 9.67 13.36 -2.41
CA LYS A 88 9.22 12.77 -3.68
C LYS A 88 7.74 13.04 -3.99
N VAL A 89 7.00 13.54 -3.02
CA VAL A 89 5.62 14.01 -3.15
C VAL A 89 5.56 15.43 -2.63
N ARG A 90 4.80 16.30 -3.27
CA ARG A 90 4.55 17.67 -2.80
C ARG A 90 3.52 17.66 -1.68
N SER A 91 3.58 18.63 -0.76
CA SER A 91 2.67 18.72 0.38
C SER A 91 1.20 18.78 -0.02
N GLU A 92 0.91 19.52 -1.09
CA GLU A 92 -0.47 19.65 -1.59
C GLU A 92 -0.98 18.33 -2.16
N ASP A 93 -0.17 17.65 -2.99
CA ASP A 93 -0.55 16.34 -3.53
C ASP A 93 -0.72 15.30 -2.41
N ALA A 94 0.18 15.32 -1.40
CA ALA A 94 0.07 14.44 -0.24
C ALA A 94 -1.24 14.62 0.52
N SER A 95 -1.66 15.87 0.74
CA SER A 95 -2.91 16.16 1.43
C SER A 95 -4.12 15.64 0.66
N PHE A 96 -4.17 15.85 -0.67
CA PHE A 96 -5.26 15.33 -1.50
C PHE A 96 -5.26 13.81 -1.59
N TYR A 97 -4.08 13.17 -1.64
CA TYR A 97 -3.96 11.70 -1.59
C TYR A 97 -4.54 11.15 -0.29
N VAL A 98 -4.14 11.70 0.84
CA VAL A 98 -4.62 11.27 2.16
C VAL A 98 -6.15 11.39 2.26
N VAL A 99 -6.72 12.55 1.87
CA VAL A 99 -8.19 12.73 1.86
C VAL A 99 -8.86 11.74 0.92
N ALA A 100 -8.35 11.57 -0.30
CA ALA A 100 -8.90 10.65 -1.29
C ALA A 100 -8.88 9.19 -0.79
N GLN A 101 -7.79 8.78 -0.12
CA GLN A 101 -7.66 7.45 0.46
C GLN A 101 -8.68 7.20 1.57
N PHE A 102 -8.89 8.16 2.49
CA PHE A 102 -9.92 8.04 3.52
C PHE A 102 -11.34 7.93 2.92
N LEU A 103 -11.67 8.78 1.98
CA LEU A 103 -12.98 8.77 1.33
C LEU A 103 -13.22 7.49 0.51
N GLY A 104 -12.21 7.07 -0.25
CA GLY A 104 -12.27 5.87 -1.08
C GLY A 104 -12.40 4.60 -0.24
N GLY A 105 -11.59 4.46 0.80
CA GLY A 105 -11.68 3.33 1.72
C GLY A 105 -13.05 3.22 2.39
N LEU A 106 -13.58 4.35 2.90
CA LEU A 106 -14.93 4.40 3.50
C LEU A 106 -16.00 4.02 2.49
N ALA A 107 -15.95 4.57 1.28
CA ALA A 107 -16.90 4.23 0.21
C ALA A 107 -16.89 2.72 -0.11
N GLY A 108 -15.69 2.09 -0.15
CA GLY A 108 -15.54 0.67 -0.35
C GLY A 108 -16.20 -0.17 0.75
N VAL A 109 -15.97 0.18 2.03
CA VAL A 109 -16.61 -0.52 3.17
C VAL A 109 -18.11 -0.36 3.15
N LEU A 110 -18.62 0.84 2.85
CA LEU A 110 -20.07 1.08 2.76
C LEU A 110 -20.71 0.31 1.60
N ALA A 111 -20.02 0.19 0.46
CA ALA A 111 -20.48 -0.62 -0.66
C ALA A 111 -20.61 -2.10 -0.29
N VAL A 112 -19.61 -2.69 0.39
CA VAL A 112 -19.71 -4.06 0.90
C VAL A 112 -20.84 -4.20 1.91
N SER A 113 -20.96 -3.23 2.82
CA SER A 113 -22.04 -3.23 3.84
C SER A 113 -23.44 -3.17 3.21
N ALA A 114 -23.60 -2.51 2.08
CA ALA A 114 -24.87 -2.48 1.34
C ALA A 114 -25.21 -3.82 0.69
N VAL A 115 -24.20 -4.54 0.17
CA VAL A 115 -24.37 -5.83 -0.52
C VAL A 115 -24.52 -6.98 0.47
N PHE A 116 -23.59 -7.13 1.40
CA PHE A 116 -23.52 -8.28 2.33
C PHE A 116 -24.31 -8.06 3.62
N ARG A 117 -24.78 -6.84 3.88
CA ARG A 117 -25.64 -6.49 5.03
C ARG A 117 -25.12 -7.07 6.34
N GLU A 118 -25.96 -7.86 7.05
CA GLU A 118 -25.65 -8.40 8.37
C GLU A 118 -24.46 -9.37 8.38
N SER A 119 -24.24 -10.13 7.33
CA SER A 119 -23.08 -11.04 7.24
C SER A 119 -21.73 -10.32 7.25
N PHE A 120 -21.70 -9.06 6.84
CA PHE A 120 -20.50 -8.21 6.91
C PHE A 120 -20.43 -7.38 8.19
N ARG A 121 -21.59 -6.99 8.75
CA ARG A 121 -21.67 -6.06 9.90
C ARG A 121 -21.45 -6.75 11.23
N GLN A 122 -21.91 -8.01 11.35
CA GLN A 122 -21.85 -8.78 12.59
C GLN A 122 -20.48 -9.50 12.78
N PRO A 123 -20.10 -9.77 14.04
CA PRO A 123 -18.97 -10.64 14.31
C PRO A 123 -19.15 -12.03 13.64
N PRO A 124 -18.06 -12.68 13.23
CA PRO A 124 -16.65 -12.30 13.40
C PRO A 124 -16.12 -11.35 12.31
N VAL A 125 -16.91 -11.03 11.27
CA VAL A 125 -16.46 -10.19 10.13
C VAL A 125 -16.35 -8.72 10.52
N GLN A 126 -17.39 -8.18 11.13
CA GLN A 126 -17.47 -6.86 11.77
C GLN A 126 -16.75 -5.74 10.99
N PHE A 127 -17.18 -5.50 9.75
CA PHE A 127 -16.61 -4.49 8.84
C PHE A 127 -15.09 -4.67 8.57
N VAL A 128 -14.55 -5.87 8.75
CA VAL A 128 -13.11 -6.18 8.67
C VAL A 128 -12.25 -5.24 9.52
N MET A 129 -12.72 -4.91 10.73
CA MET A 129 -12.01 -4.04 11.65
C MET A 129 -10.64 -4.61 12.03
N THR A 130 -9.71 -3.70 12.26
CA THR A 130 -8.43 -4.01 12.92
C THR A 130 -8.51 -3.63 14.38
N LEU A 131 -8.21 -4.60 15.23
CA LEU A 131 -8.18 -4.43 16.68
C LEU A 131 -6.92 -5.08 17.23
N PRO A 132 -6.36 -4.53 18.34
CA PRO A 132 -5.30 -5.20 19.06
C PRO A 132 -5.74 -6.61 19.47
N GLY A 133 -4.87 -7.59 19.24
CA GLY A 133 -5.10 -8.97 19.69
C GLY A 133 -4.99 -9.14 21.21
N GLU A 134 -5.01 -10.39 21.67
CA GLU A 134 -4.99 -10.73 23.12
C GLU A 134 -3.75 -10.21 23.86
N ALA A 135 -2.62 -10.02 23.16
CA ALA A 135 -1.39 -9.45 23.73
C ALA A 135 -1.49 -7.94 24.02
N GLY A 136 -2.62 -7.30 23.66
CA GLY A 136 -2.93 -5.92 23.97
C GLY A 136 -2.35 -4.88 23.02
N PRO A 137 -2.67 -3.59 23.26
CA PRO A 137 -2.39 -2.52 22.31
C PRO A 137 -0.89 -2.20 22.13
N VAL A 138 -0.06 -2.48 23.15
CA VAL A 138 1.41 -2.28 23.04
C VAL A 138 2.01 -3.30 22.08
N ALA A 139 1.64 -4.57 22.20
CA ALA A 139 2.09 -5.62 21.30
C ALA A 139 1.62 -5.36 19.87
N ALA A 140 0.36 -4.92 19.69
CA ALA A 140 -0.17 -4.52 18.40
C ALA A 140 0.59 -3.32 17.80
N PHE A 141 0.96 -2.33 18.60
CA PHE A 141 1.76 -1.19 18.15
C PHE A 141 3.13 -1.61 17.65
N LEU A 142 3.81 -2.49 18.37
CA LEU A 142 5.13 -3.00 17.98
C LEU A 142 5.04 -3.85 16.71
N ALA A 143 4.03 -4.72 16.62
CA ALA A 143 3.79 -5.57 15.46
C ALA A 143 3.47 -4.73 14.21
N GLU A 144 2.52 -3.79 14.29
CA GLU A 144 2.18 -2.87 13.19
C GLU A 144 3.36 -2.00 12.77
N SER A 145 4.16 -1.52 13.72
CA SER A 145 5.37 -0.74 13.41
C SER A 145 6.38 -1.58 12.64
N LEU A 146 6.60 -2.83 13.07
CA LEU A 146 7.53 -3.75 12.44
C LEU A 146 7.10 -4.13 11.02
N ILE A 147 5.85 -4.55 10.82
CA ILE A 147 5.38 -4.94 9.47
C ILE A 147 5.34 -3.74 8.52
N SER A 148 5.01 -2.55 9.02
CA SER A 148 5.03 -1.30 8.25
C SER A 148 6.46 -0.91 7.88
N PHE A 149 7.42 -1.06 8.80
CA PHE A 149 8.84 -0.87 8.53
C PHE A 149 9.32 -1.83 7.44
N LEU A 150 9.06 -3.12 7.57
CA LEU A 150 9.49 -4.16 6.62
C LEU A 150 8.89 -3.92 5.23
N MET A 151 7.61 -3.55 5.16
CA MET A 151 6.94 -3.21 3.91
C MET A 151 7.62 -2.02 3.23
N MET A 152 7.80 -0.92 3.95
CA MET A 152 8.35 0.29 3.37
C MET A 152 9.83 0.14 3.02
N GLU A 153 10.62 -0.54 3.85
CA GLU A 153 12.03 -0.83 3.55
C GLU A 153 12.16 -1.68 2.27
N THR A 154 11.31 -2.70 2.11
CA THR A 154 11.25 -3.51 0.87
C THR A 154 10.96 -2.63 -0.35
N ILE A 155 9.97 -1.74 -0.27
CA ILE A 155 9.64 -0.82 -1.35
C ILE A 155 10.85 0.07 -1.69
N LEU A 156 11.49 0.66 -0.69
CA LEU A 156 12.60 1.60 -0.88
C LEU A 156 13.87 0.91 -1.41
N LEU A 157 14.17 -0.29 -0.93
CA LEU A 157 15.33 -1.07 -1.39
C LEU A 157 15.16 -1.52 -2.84
N VAL A 158 13.98 -2.00 -3.20
CA VAL A 158 13.71 -2.60 -4.51
C VAL A 158 13.50 -1.54 -5.59
N ASN A 159 12.86 -0.43 -5.27
CA ASN A 159 12.39 0.56 -6.25
C ASN A 159 13.53 1.22 -7.07
N ASN A 160 14.77 1.19 -6.57
CA ASN A 160 15.95 1.74 -7.24
C ASN A 160 16.88 0.65 -7.84
N THR A 161 16.38 -0.55 -8.05
CA THR A 161 17.16 -1.69 -8.56
C THR A 161 16.65 -2.20 -9.90
N SER A 162 17.38 -3.11 -10.51
CA SER A 162 16.95 -3.80 -11.74
C SER A 162 15.67 -4.64 -11.58
N ILE A 163 15.33 -4.99 -10.34
CA ILE A 163 14.11 -5.75 -10.00
C ILE A 163 12.95 -4.84 -9.57
N ALA A 164 13.05 -3.51 -9.74
CA ALA A 164 12.01 -2.54 -9.39
C ALA A 164 10.62 -2.87 -9.98
N ARG A 165 10.58 -3.54 -11.15
CA ARG A 165 9.35 -4.03 -11.75
C ARG A 165 8.57 -5.03 -10.88
N TYR A 166 9.21 -5.67 -9.92
CA TYR A 166 8.60 -6.65 -9.00
C TYR A 166 8.20 -6.06 -7.66
N THR A 167 8.36 -4.76 -7.42
CA THR A 167 8.00 -4.11 -6.14
C THR A 167 6.57 -4.44 -5.72
N GLY A 168 5.60 -4.38 -6.66
CA GLY A 168 4.21 -4.72 -6.36
C GLY A 168 4.00 -6.19 -6.01
N VAL A 169 4.73 -7.12 -6.64
CA VAL A 169 4.67 -8.56 -6.31
C VAL A 169 5.20 -8.79 -4.90
N LEU A 170 6.37 -8.21 -4.57
CA LEU A 170 6.97 -8.34 -3.24
C LEU A 170 6.06 -7.74 -2.16
N GLY A 171 5.46 -6.57 -2.43
CA GLY A 171 4.48 -5.97 -1.53
C GLY A 171 3.26 -6.88 -1.31
N GLY A 172 2.72 -7.47 -2.36
CA GLY A 172 1.59 -8.40 -2.24
C GLY A 172 1.93 -9.69 -1.50
N VAL A 173 3.15 -10.24 -1.70
CA VAL A 173 3.64 -11.39 -0.94
C VAL A 173 3.75 -11.03 0.56
N LEU A 174 4.30 -9.86 0.90
CA LEU A 174 4.37 -9.40 2.29
C LEU A 174 2.99 -9.24 2.90
N ILE A 175 2.01 -8.65 2.18
CA ILE A 175 0.62 -8.56 2.65
C ILE A 175 0.06 -9.96 2.97
N SER A 176 0.27 -10.94 2.07
CA SER A 176 -0.18 -12.31 2.29
C SER A 176 0.42 -12.92 3.54
N LEU A 177 1.72 -12.76 3.75
CA LEU A 177 2.43 -13.27 4.92
C LEU A 177 1.97 -12.57 6.20
N PHE A 178 1.85 -11.24 6.18
CA PHE A 178 1.45 -10.48 7.37
C PHE A 178 0.00 -10.80 7.78
N ILE A 179 -0.94 -10.92 6.83
CA ILE A 179 -2.30 -11.38 7.18
C ILE A 179 -2.27 -12.78 7.77
N THR A 180 -1.45 -13.68 7.22
CA THR A 180 -1.39 -15.07 7.68
C THR A 180 -0.82 -15.19 9.10
N PHE A 181 0.28 -14.50 9.40
CA PHE A 181 1.05 -14.72 10.60
C PHE A 181 0.91 -13.61 11.65
N GLU A 182 0.76 -12.36 11.24
CA GLU A 182 0.76 -11.21 12.14
C GLU A 182 -0.65 -10.78 12.57
N ALA A 183 -1.68 -10.96 11.73
CA ALA A 183 -3.03 -10.52 12.06
C ALA A 183 -3.58 -10.95 13.42
N PRO A 184 -3.21 -12.09 14.04
CA PRO A 184 -3.60 -12.43 15.41
C PRO A 184 -3.11 -11.44 16.48
N TYR A 185 -2.05 -10.68 16.22
CA TYR A 185 -1.46 -9.72 17.15
C TYR A 185 -2.06 -8.32 17.02
N SER A 186 -2.35 -7.86 15.80
CA SER A 186 -2.83 -6.50 15.56
C SER A 186 -4.07 -6.40 14.66
N GLY A 187 -4.49 -7.48 14.02
CA GLY A 187 -5.51 -7.43 12.96
C GLY A 187 -4.93 -7.04 11.59
N MET A 188 -3.64 -6.75 11.49
CA MET A 188 -2.89 -6.37 10.29
C MET A 188 -3.52 -5.21 9.51
N SER A 189 -3.08 -4.00 9.75
CA SER A 189 -3.58 -2.81 9.05
C SER A 189 -2.53 -2.18 8.14
N MET A 190 -1.40 -1.76 8.71
CA MET A 190 -0.36 -0.93 8.08
C MET A 190 -0.88 0.38 7.46
N ASN A 191 -2.17 0.73 7.67
CA ASN A 191 -2.84 1.77 6.89
C ASN A 191 -3.91 2.50 7.72
N PRO A 192 -3.66 3.77 8.10
CA PRO A 192 -4.63 4.57 8.86
C PRO A 192 -5.99 4.71 8.15
N ALA A 193 -5.99 4.88 6.81
CA ALA A 193 -7.23 5.05 6.06
C ALA A 193 -8.03 3.74 6.00
N ARG A 194 -7.38 2.60 5.84
CA ARG A 194 -8.01 1.27 5.91
C ARG A 194 -8.69 1.04 7.25
N THR A 195 -8.00 1.35 8.35
CA THR A 195 -8.55 1.15 9.69
C THR A 195 -9.73 2.08 9.96
N LEU A 196 -9.62 3.38 9.70
CA LEU A 196 -10.72 4.31 9.92
C LEU A 196 -11.95 3.97 9.08
N SER A 197 -11.75 3.54 7.83
CA SER A 197 -12.83 3.13 6.93
C SER A 197 -13.71 2.02 7.51
N SER A 198 -13.14 1.13 8.31
CA SER A 198 -13.84 0.05 9.01
C SER A 198 -14.36 0.48 10.38
N ALA A 199 -13.55 1.21 11.15
CA ALA A 199 -13.89 1.63 12.51
C ALA A 199 -15.08 2.61 12.55
N LEU A 200 -15.18 3.50 11.56
CA LEU A 200 -16.24 4.51 11.50
C LEU A 200 -17.66 3.91 11.40
N PRO A 201 -17.99 3.04 10.43
CA PRO A 201 -19.31 2.42 10.37
C PRO A 201 -19.54 1.40 11.48
N ALA A 202 -18.48 0.75 11.99
CA ALA A 202 -18.57 -0.14 13.14
C ALA A 202 -18.78 0.60 14.47
N ARG A 203 -18.48 1.90 14.52
CA ARG A 203 -18.51 2.75 15.73
C ARG A 203 -17.62 2.23 16.86
N VAL A 204 -16.46 1.65 16.49
CA VAL A 204 -15.49 1.11 17.45
C VAL A 204 -14.18 1.90 17.34
N TRP A 205 -13.78 2.50 18.46
CA TRP A 205 -12.67 3.44 18.54
C TRP A 205 -11.51 2.90 19.39
N SER A 206 -11.72 1.75 20.04
CA SER A 206 -10.71 1.13 20.90
C SER A 206 -9.45 0.79 20.08
N GLY A 207 -8.31 1.23 20.59
CA GLY A 207 -7.01 0.95 19.96
C GLY A 207 -6.75 1.69 18.64
N LEU A 208 -7.63 2.59 18.17
CA LEU A 208 -7.50 3.31 16.92
C LEU A 208 -6.16 4.05 16.78
N TRP A 209 -5.65 4.60 17.89
CA TRP A 209 -4.37 5.30 17.94
C TRP A 209 -3.19 4.44 17.47
N VAL A 210 -3.24 3.12 17.71
CA VAL A 210 -2.20 2.17 17.26
C VAL A 210 -2.05 2.27 15.74
N TYR A 211 -3.15 2.21 15.02
CA TYR A 211 -3.17 2.16 13.55
C TYR A 211 -2.94 3.51 12.87
N PHE A 212 -3.04 4.60 13.63
CA PHE A 212 -2.65 5.93 13.16
C PHE A 212 -1.17 6.21 13.38
N LEU A 213 -0.60 5.73 14.48
CA LEU A 213 0.78 6.03 14.84
C LEU A 213 1.75 4.96 14.36
N ALA A 214 1.49 3.68 14.63
CA ALA A 214 2.45 2.61 14.36
C ALA A 214 2.85 2.49 12.87
N PRO A 215 1.92 2.51 11.90
CA PRO A 215 2.30 2.46 10.48
C PRO A 215 3.14 3.66 10.06
N VAL A 216 2.81 4.85 10.53
CA VAL A 216 3.54 6.08 10.21
C VAL A 216 4.95 6.02 10.80
N VAL A 217 5.07 5.65 12.08
CA VAL A 217 6.38 5.51 12.75
C VAL A 217 7.23 4.45 12.04
N GLY A 218 6.68 3.26 11.76
CA GLY A 218 7.41 2.18 11.10
C GLY A 218 7.92 2.58 9.72
N MET A 219 7.06 3.18 8.89
CA MET A 219 7.43 3.57 7.53
C MET A 219 8.40 4.76 7.50
N LEU A 220 8.27 5.73 8.40
CA LEU A 220 9.23 6.84 8.51
C LEU A 220 10.60 6.35 9.00
N LEU A 221 10.61 5.41 9.95
CA LEU A 221 11.86 4.78 10.42
C LEU A 221 12.55 4.04 9.26
N ALA A 222 11.81 3.31 8.43
CA ALA A 222 12.35 2.67 7.23
C ALA A 222 12.99 3.70 6.28
N ALA A 223 12.36 4.85 6.07
CA ALA A 223 12.94 5.92 5.25
C ALA A 223 14.26 6.45 5.82
N ASP A 224 14.35 6.61 7.13
CA ASP A 224 15.57 7.10 7.78
C ASP A 224 16.68 6.03 7.75
N VAL A 225 16.36 4.76 8.00
CA VAL A 225 17.31 3.63 7.88
C VAL A 225 17.79 3.47 6.44
N ASN A 226 16.87 3.52 5.46
CA ASN A 226 17.23 3.44 4.05
C ASN A 226 18.20 4.56 3.62
N ARG A 227 18.01 5.80 4.12
CA ARG A 227 18.95 6.91 3.89
C ARG A 227 20.33 6.63 4.45
N LEU A 228 20.42 5.99 5.62
CA LEU A 228 21.70 5.63 6.24
C LEU A 228 22.42 4.53 5.45
N ILE A 229 21.69 3.51 4.99
CA ILE A 229 22.23 2.37 4.22
C ILE A 229 22.64 2.82 2.81
N GLN A 230 21.77 3.57 2.14
CA GLN A 230 21.96 3.96 0.74
C GLN A 230 22.53 5.39 0.57
N ARG A 231 23.49 5.79 1.40
CA ARG A 231 24.07 7.15 1.52
C ARG A 231 24.24 7.95 0.21
N ARG A 232 24.35 7.30 -0.94
CA ARG A 232 24.57 7.94 -2.26
C ARG A 232 23.46 7.71 -3.27
N LYS A 233 22.45 6.87 -2.97
CA LYS A 233 21.36 6.58 -3.90
C LYS A 233 20.10 7.32 -3.46
N THR A 234 19.69 8.30 -4.25
CA THR A 234 18.40 8.98 -4.04
C THR A 234 17.28 8.12 -4.64
N ILE A 235 16.16 8.00 -3.94
CA ILE A 235 14.95 7.37 -4.46
C ILE A 235 14.51 8.14 -5.70
N PHE A 236 14.29 7.44 -6.80
CA PHE A 236 13.98 8.06 -8.08
C PHE A 236 12.57 8.67 -8.09
N CYS A 237 11.55 7.89 -7.71
CA CYS A 237 10.15 8.28 -7.82
C CYS A 237 9.32 7.71 -6.66
N ALA A 238 8.15 8.32 -6.42
CA ALA A 238 7.18 7.85 -5.43
C ALA A 238 6.22 6.77 -5.96
N LYS A 239 6.28 6.35 -7.22
CA LYS A 239 5.47 5.26 -7.75
C LYS A 239 5.98 3.91 -7.31
N LEU A 240 5.09 3.02 -6.87
CA LEU A 240 5.43 1.62 -6.55
C LEU A 240 5.74 0.80 -7.81
N ASN A 241 5.18 1.17 -8.96
CA ASN A 241 5.56 0.64 -10.25
C ASN A 241 5.73 1.79 -11.25
N HIS A 242 6.97 2.07 -11.64
CA HIS A 242 7.32 3.16 -12.57
C HIS A 242 7.59 2.66 -14.00
N HIS A 243 7.47 1.38 -14.30
CA HIS A 243 7.66 0.80 -15.64
C HIS A 243 6.45 1.05 -16.54
N THR A 244 6.20 2.33 -16.88
CA THR A 244 5.04 2.75 -17.65
C THR A 244 5.33 4.01 -18.46
N THR A 245 4.69 4.16 -19.62
CA THR A 245 4.70 5.37 -20.45
C THR A 245 3.71 6.44 -19.95
N ARG A 246 2.95 6.14 -18.89
CA ARG A 246 1.96 7.06 -18.33
C ARG A 246 2.60 8.25 -17.64
N ARG A 247 1.92 9.38 -17.69
CA ARG A 247 2.32 10.59 -16.97
C ARG A 247 2.65 10.29 -15.51
N CYS A 248 3.72 10.88 -15.00
CA CYS A 248 4.09 10.83 -13.60
C CYS A 248 4.04 12.23 -12.97
N ILE A 249 3.16 12.43 -11.99
CA ILE A 249 3.03 13.71 -11.28
C ILE A 249 4.18 13.97 -10.30
N PHE A 250 4.95 12.93 -9.95
CA PHE A 250 6.02 13.02 -8.96
C PHE A 250 7.39 13.37 -9.56
N CYS A 251 7.78 12.75 -10.67
CA CYS A 251 9.07 12.98 -11.32
C CYS A 251 8.97 13.71 -12.67
N GLY A 252 7.77 14.00 -13.17
CA GLY A 252 7.53 14.70 -14.43
C GLY A 252 7.86 13.89 -15.68
N SER A 253 8.32 12.64 -15.58
CA SER A 253 8.70 11.83 -16.73
C SER A 253 7.47 11.42 -17.56
N ARG A 254 7.60 11.56 -18.89
CA ARG A 254 6.59 11.13 -19.87
C ARG A 254 7.05 9.94 -20.73
N HIS A 255 8.32 9.49 -20.61
CA HIS A 255 8.90 8.50 -21.50
C HIS A 255 9.80 7.48 -20.79
N LEU A 256 9.77 6.24 -21.30
CA LEU A 256 10.56 5.09 -20.84
C LEU A 256 12.09 5.32 -20.91
N ALA A 257 12.56 6.19 -21.82
CA ALA A 257 13.97 6.47 -22.03
C ALA A 257 14.69 6.99 -20.77
N LEU A 258 14.03 7.83 -19.96
CA LEU A 258 14.59 8.34 -18.69
C LEU A 258 14.73 7.26 -17.63
N VAL A 259 13.87 6.25 -17.64
CA VAL A 259 13.91 5.13 -16.68
C VAL A 259 15.17 4.28 -16.91
N LEU A 260 15.55 4.03 -18.15
CA LEU A 260 16.77 3.28 -18.51
C LEU A 260 18.05 4.03 -18.13
N ILE A 261 18.07 5.35 -18.26
CA ILE A 261 19.21 6.20 -17.89
C ILE A 261 19.43 6.18 -16.37
N CYS A 262 18.35 6.20 -15.57
CA CYS A 262 18.44 6.22 -14.11
C CYS A 262 18.73 4.84 -13.49
N GLN A 263 18.52 3.74 -14.22
CA GLN A 263 18.80 2.37 -13.72
C GLN A 263 20.28 1.97 -13.82
N GLY A 264 21.17 2.88 -14.25
CA GLY A 264 22.62 2.66 -14.13
C GLY A 264 23.17 1.52 -14.97
N SER A 265 22.60 1.24 -16.15
CA SER A 265 23.20 0.27 -17.06
C SER A 265 24.51 0.84 -17.62
N ALA A 266 25.57 0.06 -17.55
CA ALA A 266 26.92 0.41 -18.06
C ALA A 266 26.88 0.87 -19.54
N LEU A 267 25.88 0.46 -20.30
CA LEU A 267 25.66 0.82 -21.70
C LEU A 267 25.39 2.31 -21.89
N THR A 268 24.71 2.97 -20.95
CA THR A 268 24.35 4.40 -21.05
C THR A 268 25.54 5.30 -20.77
N ARG A 269 26.50 4.87 -19.96
CA ARG A 269 27.77 5.59 -19.75
C ARG A 269 28.65 5.61 -20.99
N LEU A 270 28.61 4.55 -21.82
CA LEU A 270 29.34 4.46 -23.07
C LEU A 270 28.77 5.38 -24.15
N LEU A 271 27.45 5.50 -24.25
CA LEU A 271 26.80 6.40 -25.22
C LEU A 271 27.06 7.88 -24.91
N HIS A 272 27.06 8.26 -23.62
CA HIS A 272 27.35 9.64 -23.22
C HIS A 272 28.82 10.07 -23.44
N LEU A 273 29.75 9.09 -23.40
CA LEU A 273 31.16 9.35 -23.72
C LEU A 273 31.40 9.48 -25.25
N GLN A 274 30.58 8.82 -26.06
CA GLN A 274 30.66 8.94 -27.53
C GLN A 274 30.09 10.27 -28.05
N ASP A 275 29.07 10.82 -27.39
CA ASP A 275 28.50 12.15 -27.77
C ASP A 275 29.40 13.30 -27.32
N LEU A 276 30.13 13.18 -26.21
CA LEU A 276 31.14 14.15 -25.79
C LEU A 276 32.37 14.14 -26.72
N GLY A 277 32.74 13.00 -27.28
CA GLY A 277 33.84 12.87 -28.27
C GLY A 277 33.53 13.51 -29.63
N ARG A 278 32.24 13.63 -30.02
CA ARG A 278 31.82 14.27 -31.27
C ARG A 278 31.61 15.79 -31.16
N ALA A 279 31.56 16.33 -29.96
CA ALA A 279 31.44 17.78 -29.72
C ALA A 279 32.81 18.50 -29.65
N ILE A 280 33.93 17.76 -29.71
CA ILE A 280 35.30 18.25 -29.59
C ILE A 280 36.10 18.06 -30.91
N SER A 281 35.51 17.43 -31.90
CA SER A 281 36.04 17.35 -33.29
C SER A 281 35.18 18.23 -34.23
#